data_452d8cbd26541498ac8cb6fd05cf1aa2
#
_entry.id   452d8cbd26541498ac8cb6fd05cf1aa2
#
_cell.length_a   1.000
_cell.length_b   1.000
_cell.length_c   1.000
_cell.angle_alpha   90.00
_cell.angle_beta   90.00
_cell.angle_gamma   90.00
#
_symmetry.space_group_name_H-M   'P 1'
#
loop_
_entity.id
_entity.type
_entity.pdbx_description
1 polymer ?
#
loop_
_entity_poly.entity_id
_entity_poly.type
_entity_poly.pdbx_seq_one_letter_code
_entity_poly.pdbx_strand_id
1 'polypeptide(L)'
;VDLKASTIDEAMKMIEEAHNNGETVSIGLLGNAAELLPQMLKKRIRPDAVTDQTSAHDPINGYLPIGWTVEQWESMRVSDPKKVAKEAKSSMAVHVKAMLEFQKLGIPTFDYGNNIRQVALDEGVENAFDFPGFVPAYIRPLFCRGVGPFRWVALSGDPEDIYKTDAKVKELIPDDPHLHNWLDMARERIQFQGLPARICWVGLGQRHRLGLAFNEMVKSGELSPPVVIGRDH
;
A
#
# COMPACT_ATOMS: atom_id res chain seq x y z
N VAL A 1 10.01 8.04 -0.63
CA VAL A 1 9.41 9.37 -0.89
C VAL A 1 10.46 10.27 -1.53
N ASP A 2 10.03 11.08 -2.49
CA ASP A 2 10.93 11.98 -3.22
C ASP A 2 11.21 13.25 -2.40
N LEU A 3 10.17 13.78 -1.75
CA LEU A 3 10.22 14.98 -0.93
C LEU A 3 9.69 14.73 0.47
N LYS A 4 10.13 15.56 1.42
CA LYS A 4 9.64 15.55 2.81
C LYS A 4 9.08 16.92 3.16
N ALA A 5 7.93 16.93 3.80
CA ALA A 5 7.29 18.13 4.34
C ALA A 5 7.18 18.04 5.86
N SER A 6 7.29 19.17 6.53
CA SER A 6 7.16 19.28 7.99
C SER A 6 5.74 19.70 8.42
N THR A 7 4.97 20.28 7.52
CA THR A 7 3.59 20.74 7.76
C THR A 7 2.67 20.42 6.57
N ILE A 8 1.37 20.41 6.82
CA ILE A 8 0.36 20.26 5.75
C ILE A 8 0.50 21.39 4.71
N ASP A 9 0.74 22.62 5.16
CA ASP A 9 0.83 23.78 4.26
C ASP A 9 2.06 23.66 3.34
N GLU A 10 3.18 23.21 3.88
CA GLU A 10 4.37 22.91 3.09
C GLU A 10 4.13 21.78 2.07
N ALA A 11 3.50 20.69 2.51
CA ALA A 11 3.12 19.60 1.61
C ALA A 11 2.21 20.05 0.49
N MET A 12 1.20 20.87 0.80
CA MET A 12 0.28 21.41 -0.21
C MET A 12 0.97 22.32 -1.21
N LYS A 13 1.93 23.14 -0.77
CA LYS A 13 2.75 23.97 -1.66
C LYS A 13 3.59 23.12 -2.62
N MET A 14 4.23 22.06 -2.11
CA MET A 14 5.00 21.11 -2.95
C MET A 14 4.10 20.41 -3.98
N ILE A 15 2.87 20.02 -3.59
CA ILE A 15 1.89 19.43 -4.51
C ILE A 15 1.50 20.42 -5.61
N GLU A 16 1.22 21.67 -5.26
CA GLU A 16 0.85 22.72 -6.21
C GLU A 16 2.00 22.99 -7.21
N GLU A 17 3.23 23.11 -6.73
CA GLU A 17 4.42 23.29 -7.56
C GLU A 17 4.61 22.13 -8.53
N ALA A 18 4.54 20.88 -8.06
CA ALA A 18 4.66 19.70 -8.91
C ALA A 18 3.52 19.62 -9.95
N HIS A 19 2.28 19.91 -9.54
CA HIS A 19 1.13 19.94 -10.44
C HIS A 19 1.30 20.99 -11.55
N ASN A 20 1.74 22.20 -11.22
CA ASN A 20 1.96 23.27 -12.18
C ASN A 20 3.09 22.94 -13.17
N ASN A 21 4.08 22.17 -12.75
CA ASN A 21 5.19 21.70 -13.59
C ASN A 21 4.85 20.44 -14.40
N GLY A 22 3.70 19.80 -14.17
CA GLY A 22 3.34 18.51 -14.76
C GLY A 22 4.18 17.35 -14.23
N GLU A 23 4.74 17.47 -13.02
CA GLU A 23 5.60 16.48 -12.38
C GLU A 23 4.80 15.55 -11.48
N THR A 24 5.23 14.28 -11.38
CA THR A 24 4.71 13.32 -10.43
C THR A 24 5.70 13.18 -9.27
N VAL A 25 5.25 13.43 -8.04
CA VAL A 25 6.09 13.38 -6.84
C VAL A 25 5.41 12.61 -5.72
N SER A 26 6.22 11.97 -4.90
CA SER A 26 5.81 11.32 -3.65
C SER A 26 6.28 12.16 -2.46
N ILE A 27 5.33 12.68 -1.67
CA ILE A 27 5.61 13.59 -0.56
C ILE A 27 5.31 12.91 0.76
N GLY A 28 6.33 12.78 1.61
CA GLY A 28 6.20 12.29 2.99
C GLY A 28 5.97 13.44 3.96
N LEU A 29 4.86 13.38 4.70
CA LEU A 29 4.58 14.27 5.83
C LEU A 29 4.59 13.44 7.12
N LEU A 30 5.54 13.73 8.02
CA LEU A 30 5.60 13.04 9.31
C LEU A 30 4.52 13.60 10.25
N GLY A 31 3.62 12.72 10.70
CA GLY A 31 2.57 13.09 11.64
C GLY A 31 1.59 11.97 11.91
N ASN A 32 0.69 12.19 12.86
CA ASN A 32 -0.35 11.24 13.20
C ASN A 32 -1.55 11.42 12.28
N ALA A 33 -1.97 10.37 11.59
CA ALA A 33 -3.10 10.43 10.66
C ALA A 33 -4.42 10.85 11.35
N ALA A 34 -4.62 10.47 12.61
CA ALA A 34 -5.78 10.89 13.38
C ALA A 34 -5.75 12.39 13.75
N GLU A 35 -4.63 13.08 13.57
CA GLU A 35 -4.51 14.53 13.73
C GLU A 35 -4.51 15.23 12.36
N LEU A 36 -3.79 14.67 11.39
CA LEU A 36 -3.61 15.29 10.07
C LEU A 36 -4.88 15.25 9.23
N LEU A 37 -5.61 14.12 9.18
CA LEU A 37 -6.85 14.03 8.40
C LEU A 37 -7.94 15.01 8.86
N PRO A 38 -8.23 15.17 10.17
CA PRO A 38 -9.12 16.23 10.64
C PRO A 38 -8.66 17.66 10.28
N GLN A 39 -7.33 17.90 10.31
CA GLN A 39 -6.78 19.21 9.90
C GLN A 39 -6.96 19.45 8.41
N MET A 40 -6.77 18.44 7.56
CA MET A 40 -7.03 18.52 6.12
C MET A 40 -8.51 18.86 5.84
N LEU A 41 -9.44 18.21 6.52
CA LEU A 41 -10.87 18.50 6.43
C LEU A 41 -11.16 19.95 6.83
N LYS A 42 -10.63 20.42 7.96
CA LYS A 42 -10.76 21.81 8.42
C LYS A 42 -10.21 22.81 7.41
N LYS A 43 -9.12 22.49 6.75
CA LYS A 43 -8.51 23.30 5.68
C LYS A 43 -9.23 23.14 4.33
N ARG A 44 -10.25 22.29 4.24
CA ARG A 44 -11.02 21.99 3.01
C ARG A 44 -10.14 21.40 1.89
N ILE A 45 -9.08 20.70 2.25
CA ILE A 45 -8.24 19.97 1.29
C ILE A 45 -9.04 18.76 0.79
N ARG A 46 -9.08 18.58 -0.52
CA ARG A 46 -9.83 17.51 -1.20
C ARG A 46 -8.88 16.68 -2.04
N PRO A 47 -8.35 15.56 -1.52
CA PRO A 47 -7.56 14.62 -2.31
C PRO A 47 -8.48 13.83 -3.26
N ASP A 48 -7.91 13.24 -4.32
CA ASP A 48 -8.65 12.38 -5.25
C ASP A 48 -9.04 11.03 -4.65
N ALA A 49 -8.30 10.58 -3.63
CA ALA A 49 -8.60 9.37 -2.85
C ALA A 49 -8.00 9.44 -1.45
N VAL A 50 -8.61 8.73 -0.50
CA VAL A 50 -8.10 8.56 0.86
C VAL A 50 -7.99 7.07 1.18
N THR A 51 -6.83 6.63 1.63
CA THR A 51 -6.62 5.25 2.06
C THR A 51 -5.85 5.18 3.38
N ASP A 52 -6.04 4.11 4.13
CA ASP A 52 -5.29 3.81 5.34
C ASP A 52 -4.53 2.50 5.22
N GLN A 53 -3.27 2.51 5.69
CA GLN A 53 -2.38 1.34 5.74
C GLN A 53 -1.67 1.21 7.11
N THR A 54 -2.23 1.82 8.16
CA THR A 54 -1.66 1.72 9.51
C THR A 54 -1.73 0.29 10.05
N SER A 55 -0.82 -0.08 10.97
CA SER A 55 -0.81 -1.39 11.61
C SER A 55 -1.85 -1.47 12.75
N ALA A 56 -3.12 -1.18 12.46
CA ALA A 56 -4.20 -1.06 13.43
C ALA A 56 -4.61 -2.38 14.10
N HIS A 57 -4.13 -3.52 13.62
CA HIS A 57 -4.31 -4.83 14.26
C HIS A 57 -3.47 -5.00 15.54
N ASP A 58 -2.42 -4.20 15.72
CA ASP A 58 -1.63 -4.15 16.95
C ASP A 58 -1.73 -2.75 17.59
N PRO A 59 -2.68 -2.53 18.50
CA PRO A 59 -2.88 -1.22 19.10
C PRO A 59 -1.76 -0.79 20.06
N ILE A 60 -0.87 -1.69 20.44
CA ILE A 60 0.24 -1.37 21.35
C ILE A 60 1.48 -0.94 20.55
N ASN A 61 1.83 -1.71 19.51
CA ASN A 61 3.08 -1.50 18.77
C ASN A 61 2.86 -0.89 17.37
N GLY A 62 1.63 -0.92 16.87
CA GLY A 62 1.30 -0.52 15.50
C GLY A 62 0.61 0.82 15.34
N TYR A 63 0.24 1.50 16.43
CA TYR A 63 -0.49 2.76 16.34
C TYR A 63 -0.08 3.76 17.44
N LEU A 64 0.37 4.94 17.03
CA LEU A 64 0.73 6.03 17.95
C LEU A 64 -0.53 6.78 18.41
N PRO A 65 -0.81 6.90 19.72
CA PRO A 65 -1.93 7.70 20.21
C PRO A 65 -1.80 9.19 19.87
N ILE A 66 -2.94 9.86 19.68
CA ILE A 66 -3.01 11.32 19.47
C ILE A 66 -2.32 12.05 20.61
N GLY A 67 -1.51 13.07 20.26
CA GLY A 67 -0.81 13.93 21.20
C GLY A 67 0.40 13.29 21.89
N TRP A 68 0.74 12.05 21.56
CA TRP A 68 1.92 11.39 22.11
C TRP A 68 3.13 11.57 21.21
N THR A 69 4.31 11.76 21.84
CA THR A 69 5.58 11.63 21.13
C THR A 69 5.98 10.15 21.00
N VAL A 70 6.88 9.86 20.07
CA VAL A 70 7.43 8.49 19.91
C VAL A 70 8.11 8.03 21.19
N GLU A 71 8.87 8.89 21.86
CA GLU A 71 9.57 8.59 23.10
C GLU A 71 8.58 8.27 24.24
N GLN A 72 7.49 9.03 24.35
CA GLN A 72 6.43 8.74 25.32
C GLN A 72 5.79 7.39 25.06
N TRP A 73 5.47 7.11 23.80
CA TRP A 73 4.90 5.83 23.39
C TRP A 73 5.86 4.66 23.67
N GLU A 74 7.14 4.79 23.32
CA GLU A 74 8.16 3.77 23.59
C GLU A 74 8.28 3.46 25.09
N SER A 75 8.27 4.47 25.95
CA SER A 75 8.27 4.29 27.40
C SER A 75 6.98 3.64 27.92
N MET A 76 5.84 4.14 27.44
CA MET A 76 4.51 3.71 27.92
C MET A 76 4.13 2.31 27.45
N ARG A 77 4.54 1.86 26.27
CA ARG A 77 4.24 0.50 25.78
C ARG A 77 4.87 -0.59 26.64
N VAL A 78 5.95 -0.25 27.37
CA VAL A 78 6.60 -1.16 28.31
C VAL A 78 6.00 -1.02 29.71
N SER A 79 5.76 0.20 30.19
CA SER A 79 5.32 0.47 31.57
C SER A 79 3.80 0.32 31.76
N ASP A 80 2.97 0.69 30.77
CA ASP A 80 1.51 0.57 30.82
C ASP A 80 0.92 0.30 29.43
N PRO A 81 1.09 -0.92 28.90
CA PRO A 81 0.57 -1.30 27.59
C PRO A 81 -0.95 -1.23 27.47
N LYS A 82 -1.69 -1.37 28.60
CA LYS A 82 -3.15 -1.25 28.61
C LYS A 82 -3.59 0.18 28.32
N LYS A 83 -2.90 1.16 28.87
CA LYS A 83 -3.16 2.57 28.58
C LYS A 83 -2.84 2.89 27.13
N VAL A 84 -1.69 2.43 26.60
CA VAL A 84 -1.35 2.59 25.19
C VAL A 84 -2.45 2.04 24.31
N ALA A 85 -2.88 0.80 24.51
CA ALA A 85 -3.93 0.17 23.71
C ALA A 85 -5.24 0.96 23.75
N LYS A 86 -5.64 1.48 24.91
CA LYS A 86 -6.85 2.29 25.07
C LYS A 86 -6.76 3.59 24.27
N GLU A 87 -5.70 4.35 24.45
CA GLU A 87 -5.50 5.65 23.80
C GLU A 87 -5.31 5.49 22.27
N ALA A 88 -4.65 4.41 21.84
CA ALA A 88 -4.50 4.09 20.43
C ALA A 88 -5.87 3.78 19.78
N LYS A 89 -6.72 2.95 20.43
CA LYS A 89 -8.07 2.64 19.93
C LYS A 89 -8.94 3.89 19.81
N SER A 90 -8.94 4.76 20.83
CA SER A 90 -9.66 6.03 20.77
C SER A 90 -9.14 6.93 19.64
N SER A 91 -7.83 6.91 19.37
CA SER A 91 -7.21 7.64 18.26
C SER A 91 -7.62 7.05 16.90
N MET A 92 -7.68 5.73 16.77
CA MET A 92 -8.19 5.05 15.57
C MET A 92 -9.65 5.43 15.27
N ALA A 93 -10.49 5.60 16.30
CA ALA A 93 -11.85 6.07 16.12
C ALA A 93 -11.91 7.49 15.54
N VAL A 94 -11.03 8.40 15.96
CA VAL A 94 -10.92 9.76 15.37
C VAL A 94 -10.45 9.67 13.91
N HIS A 95 -9.48 8.82 13.61
CA HIS A 95 -8.98 8.59 12.27
C HIS A 95 -10.11 8.12 11.32
N VAL A 96 -10.85 7.07 11.71
CA VAL A 96 -11.97 6.54 10.92
C VAL A 96 -13.08 7.56 10.73
N LYS A 97 -13.42 8.36 11.75
CA LYS A 97 -14.38 9.47 11.62
C LYS A 97 -13.95 10.46 10.55
N ALA A 98 -12.68 10.83 10.50
CA ALA A 98 -12.16 11.71 9.46
C ALA A 98 -12.24 11.08 8.06
N MET A 99 -11.94 9.79 7.92
CA MET A 99 -12.11 9.06 6.65
C MET A 99 -13.57 9.03 6.19
N LEU A 100 -14.53 8.82 7.11
CA LEU A 100 -15.95 8.88 6.81
C LEU A 100 -16.40 10.28 6.33
N GLU A 101 -15.83 11.35 6.88
CA GLU A 101 -16.12 12.71 6.38
C GLU A 101 -15.57 12.92 4.96
N PHE A 102 -14.40 12.40 4.61
CA PHE A 102 -13.92 12.42 3.23
C PHE A 102 -14.84 11.64 2.29
N GLN A 103 -15.32 10.47 2.70
CA GLN A 103 -16.29 9.70 1.93
C GLN A 103 -17.58 10.48 1.70
N LYS A 104 -18.13 11.16 2.71
CA LYS A 104 -19.32 12.01 2.59
C LYS A 104 -19.13 13.18 1.60
N LEU A 105 -17.91 13.63 1.41
CA LEU A 105 -17.54 14.61 0.38
C LEU A 105 -17.46 14.02 -1.03
N GLY A 106 -17.76 12.73 -1.19
CA GLY A 106 -17.68 12.02 -2.47
C GLY A 106 -16.27 11.55 -2.86
N ILE A 107 -15.31 11.61 -1.94
CA ILE A 107 -13.93 11.19 -2.17
C ILE A 107 -13.84 9.67 -1.99
N PRO A 108 -13.31 8.93 -2.97
CA PRO A 108 -13.04 7.50 -2.83
C PRO A 108 -12.20 7.22 -1.57
N THR A 109 -12.79 6.45 -0.65
CA THR A 109 -12.17 6.18 0.66
C THR A 109 -12.20 4.68 0.94
N PHE A 110 -11.09 4.11 1.38
CA PHE A 110 -10.98 2.68 1.72
C PHE A 110 -9.83 2.42 2.68
N ASP A 111 -9.91 1.32 3.45
CA ASP A 111 -8.77 0.79 4.19
C ASP A 111 -8.07 -0.35 3.44
N TYR A 112 -6.87 -0.69 3.85
CA TYR A 112 -6.08 -1.77 3.26
C TYR A 112 -6.17 -3.11 4.05
N GLY A 113 -7.24 -3.31 4.84
CA GLY A 113 -7.51 -4.58 5.55
C GLY A 113 -6.75 -4.75 6.87
N ASN A 114 -6.67 -3.70 7.67
CA ASN A 114 -5.86 -3.63 8.90
C ASN A 114 -6.67 -3.59 10.21
N ASN A 115 -7.94 -3.93 10.19
CA ASN A 115 -8.87 -3.90 11.34
C ASN A 115 -9.24 -2.51 11.89
N ILE A 116 -8.78 -1.40 11.32
CA ILE A 116 -9.05 -0.06 11.87
C ILE A 116 -10.55 0.24 12.00
N ARG A 117 -11.37 -0.21 11.02
CA ARG A 117 -12.83 -0.03 11.06
C ARG A 117 -13.47 -0.81 12.20
N GLN A 118 -13.03 -2.05 12.45
CA GLN A 118 -13.54 -2.84 13.55
C GLN A 118 -13.21 -2.20 14.90
N VAL A 119 -11.97 -1.74 15.07
CA VAL A 119 -11.56 -1.02 16.29
C VAL A 119 -12.39 0.24 16.49
N ALA A 120 -12.63 1.01 15.42
CA ALA A 120 -13.47 2.20 15.51
C ALA A 120 -14.94 1.88 15.87
N LEU A 121 -15.49 0.79 15.34
CA LEU A 121 -16.84 0.31 15.72
C LEU A 121 -16.89 -0.03 17.21
N ASP A 122 -15.91 -0.75 17.72
CA ASP A 122 -15.79 -1.11 19.14
C ASP A 122 -15.67 0.13 20.04
N GLU A 123 -15.10 1.22 19.54
CA GLU A 123 -14.99 2.55 20.18
C GLU A 123 -16.21 3.45 19.90
N GLY A 124 -17.34 2.91 19.39
CA GLY A 124 -18.60 3.60 19.23
C GLY A 124 -18.78 4.38 17.94
N VAL A 125 -18.01 4.12 16.90
CA VAL A 125 -18.25 4.64 15.55
C VAL A 125 -19.17 3.68 14.80
N GLU A 126 -20.48 3.82 14.99
CA GLU A 126 -21.49 2.89 14.49
C GLU A 126 -21.43 2.66 12.97
N ASN A 127 -21.07 3.69 12.23
CA ASN A 127 -20.97 3.66 10.76
C ASN A 127 -19.54 3.44 10.23
N ALA A 128 -18.64 2.85 11.03
CA ALA A 128 -17.23 2.64 10.66
C ALA A 128 -17.04 1.83 9.36
N PHE A 129 -18.04 1.04 8.96
CA PHE A 129 -18.02 0.20 7.76
C PHE A 129 -18.72 0.82 6.54
N ASP A 130 -19.13 2.09 6.59
CA ASP A 130 -19.76 2.75 5.44
C ASP A 130 -18.81 2.89 4.25
N PHE A 131 -17.50 3.05 4.47
CA PHE A 131 -16.52 2.91 3.40
C PHE A 131 -15.98 1.47 3.33
N PRO A 132 -15.66 0.97 2.12
CA PRO A 132 -15.23 -0.40 1.93
C PRO A 132 -13.75 -0.62 2.33
N GLY A 133 -13.38 -1.89 2.55
CA GLY A 133 -11.98 -2.29 2.49
C GLY A 133 -11.50 -2.42 1.04
N PHE A 134 -10.19 -2.33 0.84
CA PHE A 134 -9.55 -2.44 -0.47
C PHE A 134 -9.88 -3.77 -1.19
N VAL A 135 -9.87 -4.88 -0.45
CA VAL A 135 -10.14 -6.20 -1.04
C VAL A 135 -11.55 -6.29 -1.63
N PRO A 136 -12.65 -5.99 -0.91
CA PRO A 136 -13.98 -6.05 -1.50
C PRO A 136 -14.20 -5.00 -2.60
N ALA A 137 -13.60 -3.82 -2.49
CA ALA A 137 -13.80 -2.73 -3.45
C ALA A 137 -13.08 -2.96 -4.78
N TYR A 138 -11.83 -3.42 -4.74
CA TYR A 138 -10.96 -3.45 -5.93
C TYR A 138 -10.42 -4.83 -6.29
N ILE A 139 -10.08 -5.66 -5.30
CA ILE A 139 -9.42 -6.95 -5.53
C ILE A 139 -10.41 -8.04 -5.91
N ARG A 140 -11.52 -8.16 -5.18
CA ARG A 140 -12.56 -9.17 -5.46
C ARG A 140 -13.12 -9.08 -6.88
N PRO A 141 -13.45 -7.90 -7.42
CA PRO A 141 -13.88 -7.78 -8.82
C PRO A 141 -12.85 -8.28 -9.83
N LEU A 142 -11.55 -8.12 -9.56
CA LEU A 142 -10.48 -8.66 -10.41
C LEU A 142 -10.44 -10.17 -10.32
N PHE A 143 -10.49 -10.75 -9.13
CA PHE A 143 -10.54 -12.21 -8.94
C PHE A 143 -11.75 -12.84 -9.63
N CYS A 144 -12.92 -12.22 -9.58
CA CYS A 144 -14.11 -12.68 -10.28
C CYS A 144 -13.94 -12.70 -11.80
N ARG A 145 -13.04 -11.90 -12.36
CA ARG A 145 -12.66 -11.91 -13.78
C ARG A 145 -11.49 -12.84 -14.10
N GLY A 146 -11.01 -13.60 -13.10
CA GLY A 146 -9.88 -14.50 -13.25
C GLY A 146 -8.51 -13.82 -13.25
N VAL A 147 -8.44 -12.52 -12.88
CA VAL A 147 -7.18 -11.76 -12.79
C VAL A 147 -6.67 -11.78 -11.36
N GLY A 148 -5.42 -12.13 -11.15
CA GLY A 148 -4.86 -12.20 -9.81
C GLY A 148 -3.34 -12.04 -9.76
N PRO A 149 -2.79 -11.85 -8.55
CA PRO A 149 -1.36 -11.61 -8.37
C PRO A 149 -0.53 -12.84 -8.73
N PHE A 150 0.62 -12.58 -9.34
CA PHE A 150 1.66 -13.53 -9.65
C PHE A 150 2.98 -12.95 -9.15
N ARG A 151 3.63 -13.67 -8.24
CA ARG A 151 4.87 -13.24 -7.58
C ARG A 151 5.98 -14.21 -7.86
N TRP A 152 7.20 -13.71 -8.05
CA TRP A 152 8.39 -14.54 -8.13
C TRP A 152 9.61 -13.86 -7.55
N VAL A 153 10.58 -14.66 -7.15
CA VAL A 153 11.83 -14.24 -6.50
C VAL A 153 12.98 -14.98 -7.14
N ALA A 154 14.04 -14.28 -7.53
CA ALA A 154 15.28 -14.84 -7.98
C ALA A 154 16.21 -15.11 -6.77
N LEU A 155 16.40 -16.36 -6.40
CA LEU A 155 17.27 -16.71 -5.26
C LEU A 155 18.76 -16.59 -5.58
N SER A 156 19.11 -16.39 -6.84
CA SER A 156 20.47 -16.03 -7.26
C SER A 156 20.98 -14.74 -6.62
N GLY A 157 20.03 -13.82 -6.27
CA GLY A 157 20.36 -12.47 -5.83
C GLY A 157 20.70 -11.52 -6.98
N ASP A 158 20.68 -12.00 -8.23
CA ASP A 158 20.96 -11.19 -9.41
C ASP A 158 19.69 -10.48 -9.93
N PRO A 159 19.62 -9.14 -9.92
CA PRO A 159 18.52 -8.38 -10.51
C PRO A 159 18.25 -8.70 -11.99
N GLU A 160 19.27 -9.10 -12.75
CA GLU A 160 19.12 -9.42 -14.17
C GLU A 160 18.18 -10.61 -14.40
N ASP A 161 18.11 -11.57 -13.49
CA ASP A 161 17.17 -12.69 -13.58
C ASP A 161 15.71 -12.20 -13.49
N ILE A 162 15.44 -11.14 -12.72
CA ILE A 162 14.11 -10.49 -12.71
C ILE A 162 13.85 -9.72 -14.00
N TYR A 163 14.84 -9.00 -14.51
CA TYR A 163 14.66 -8.22 -15.74
C TYR A 163 14.45 -9.10 -16.98
N LYS A 164 15.10 -10.27 -17.04
CA LYS A 164 14.85 -11.29 -18.06
C LYS A 164 13.44 -11.88 -17.95
N THR A 165 13.00 -12.18 -16.73
CA THR A 165 11.62 -12.67 -16.51
C THR A 165 10.57 -11.61 -16.79
N ASP A 166 10.79 -10.31 -16.47
CA ASP A 166 9.92 -9.21 -16.87
C ASP A 166 9.76 -9.13 -18.40
N ALA A 167 10.86 -9.28 -19.14
CA ALA A 167 10.83 -9.32 -20.61
C ALA A 167 10.03 -10.53 -21.12
N LYS A 168 10.19 -11.71 -20.51
CA LYS A 168 9.43 -12.91 -20.86
C LYS A 168 7.94 -12.76 -20.55
N VAL A 169 7.56 -12.09 -19.49
CA VAL A 169 6.16 -11.77 -19.19
C VAL A 169 5.56 -10.92 -20.29
N LYS A 170 6.25 -9.87 -20.75
CA LYS A 170 5.80 -9.02 -21.85
C LYS A 170 5.67 -9.79 -23.17
N GLU A 171 6.61 -10.68 -23.48
CA GLU A 171 6.60 -11.54 -24.66
C GLU A 171 5.37 -12.45 -24.68
N LEU A 172 5.04 -13.07 -23.55
CA LEU A 172 3.93 -14.03 -23.43
C LEU A 172 2.54 -13.39 -23.26
N ILE A 173 2.51 -12.12 -22.85
CA ILE A 173 1.28 -11.34 -22.65
C ILE A 173 1.40 -10.01 -23.41
N PRO A 174 1.42 -10.02 -24.76
CA PRO A 174 1.71 -8.84 -25.57
C PRO A 174 0.59 -7.79 -25.54
N ASP A 175 -0.65 -8.20 -25.27
CA ASP A 175 -1.83 -7.36 -25.44
C ASP A 175 -2.27 -6.65 -24.14
N ASP A 176 -1.38 -6.53 -23.14
CA ASP A 176 -1.67 -5.85 -21.88
C ASP A 176 -0.75 -4.63 -21.67
N PRO A 177 -1.11 -3.45 -22.18
CA PRO A 177 -0.28 -2.26 -22.05
C PRO A 177 -0.14 -1.78 -20.59
N HIS A 178 -1.11 -2.06 -19.71
CA HIS A 178 -1.02 -1.71 -18.31
C HIS A 178 0.03 -2.57 -17.58
N LEU A 179 0.04 -3.87 -17.87
CA LEU A 179 1.06 -4.79 -17.36
C LEU A 179 2.46 -4.38 -17.84
N HIS A 180 2.61 -4.05 -19.12
CA HIS A 180 3.89 -3.62 -19.68
C HIS A 180 4.39 -2.33 -19.03
N ASN A 181 3.53 -1.32 -18.91
CA ASN A 181 3.87 -0.08 -18.22
C ASN A 181 4.25 -0.31 -16.76
N TRP A 182 3.52 -1.19 -16.05
CA TRP A 182 3.88 -1.56 -14.67
C TRP A 182 5.28 -2.16 -14.58
N LEU A 183 5.62 -3.11 -15.44
CA LEU A 183 6.93 -3.78 -15.40
C LEU A 183 8.08 -2.80 -15.75
N ASP A 184 7.86 -1.88 -16.70
CA ASP A 184 8.84 -0.85 -17.04
C ASP A 184 9.07 0.11 -15.87
N MET A 185 8.00 0.64 -15.30
CA MET A 185 8.09 1.53 -14.13
C MET A 185 8.70 0.81 -12.91
N ALA A 186 8.37 -0.46 -12.70
CA ALA A 186 8.91 -1.24 -11.60
C ALA A 186 10.43 -1.45 -11.74
N ARG A 187 10.92 -1.65 -12.97
CA ARG A 187 12.35 -1.73 -13.25
C ARG A 187 13.09 -0.43 -12.94
N GLU A 188 12.50 0.70 -13.27
CA GLU A 188 13.14 2.01 -13.14
C GLU A 188 13.04 2.59 -11.73
N ARG A 189 11.93 2.34 -11.02
CA ARG A 189 11.57 3.08 -9.79
C ARG A 189 11.60 2.23 -8.52
N ILE A 190 11.55 0.90 -8.63
CA ILE A 190 11.52 0.03 -7.46
C ILE A 190 12.91 -0.56 -7.22
N GLN A 191 13.52 -0.21 -6.10
CA GLN A 191 14.76 -0.82 -5.64
C GLN A 191 14.46 -2.10 -4.87
N PHE A 192 15.21 -3.15 -5.14
CA PHE A 192 15.12 -4.39 -4.37
C PHE A 192 15.66 -4.20 -2.96
N GLN A 193 14.88 -4.61 -1.97
CA GLN A 193 15.26 -4.57 -0.56
C GLN A 193 15.43 -6.02 -0.06
N GLY A 194 16.51 -6.65 -0.43
CA GLY A 194 16.76 -8.06 -0.22
C GLY A 194 16.86 -8.80 -1.55
N LEU A 195 16.34 -10.03 -1.63
CA LEU A 195 16.37 -10.79 -2.87
C LEU A 195 15.53 -10.11 -3.96
N PRO A 196 16.03 -10.10 -5.21
CA PRO A 196 15.27 -9.55 -6.32
C PRO A 196 13.94 -10.28 -6.51
N ALA A 197 12.85 -9.53 -6.55
CA ALA A 197 11.51 -10.06 -6.63
C ALA A 197 10.62 -9.19 -7.52
N ARG A 198 9.55 -9.79 -8.06
CA ARG A 198 8.54 -9.08 -8.82
C ARG A 198 7.15 -9.56 -8.46
N ILE A 199 6.20 -8.67 -8.60
CA ILE A 199 4.77 -8.97 -8.63
C ILE A 199 4.16 -8.36 -9.89
N CYS A 200 3.21 -9.06 -10.50
CA CYS A 200 2.31 -8.50 -11.49
C CYS A 200 0.93 -9.14 -11.36
N TRP A 201 -0.06 -8.60 -12.07
CA TRP A 201 -1.41 -9.15 -12.12
C TRP A 201 -1.64 -9.78 -13.48
N VAL A 202 -2.05 -11.04 -13.49
CA VAL A 202 -2.21 -11.83 -14.74
C VAL A 202 -3.54 -12.56 -14.74
N GLY A 203 -4.05 -12.82 -15.94
CA GLY A 203 -5.32 -13.47 -16.16
C GLY A 203 -5.27 -14.98 -15.97
N LEU A 204 -6.47 -15.58 -16.01
CA LEU A 204 -6.66 -17.03 -15.96
C LEU A 204 -5.87 -17.71 -17.10
N GLY A 205 -5.12 -18.75 -16.77
CA GLY A 205 -4.30 -19.49 -17.72
C GLY A 205 -2.91 -18.89 -17.98
N GLN A 206 -2.65 -17.65 -17.60
CA GLN A 206 -1.34 -17.02 -17.83
C GLN A 206 -0.28 -17.47 -16.83
N ARG A 207 -0.66 -17.71 -15.56
CA ARG A 207 0.30 -18.12 -14.49
C ARG A 207 1.07 -19.38 -14.83
N HIS A 208 0.38 -20.44 -15.30
CA HIS A 208 1.07 -21.69 -15.61
C HIS A 208 1.94 -21.56 -16.87
N ARG A 209 1.54 -20.76 -17.87
CA ARG A 209 2.36 -20.44 -19.03
C ARG A 209 3.67 -19.76 -18.64
N LEU A 210 3.58 -18.75 -17.76
CA LEU A 210 4.76 -18.07 -17.21
C LEU A 210 5.65 -19.01 -16.39
N GLY A 211 5.06 -19.84 -15.53
CA GLY A 211 5.82 -20.82 -14.75
C GLY A 211 6.56 -21.83 -15.63
N LEU A 212 5.92 -22.32 -16.68
CA LEU A 212 6.59 -23.20 -17.65
C LEU A 212 7.72 -22.48 -18.40
N ALA A 213 7.49 -21.24 -18.83
CA ALA A 213 8.51 -20.44 -19.51
C ALA A 213 9.73 -20.19 -18.61
N PHE A 214 9.52 -19.83 -17.34
CA PHE A 214 10.62 -19.66 -16.40
C PHE A 214 11.41 -20.97 -16.18
N ASN A 215 10.75 -22.12 -16.13
CA ASN A 215 11.42 -23.42 -16.09
C ASN A 215 12.29 -23.67 -17.34
N GLU A 216 11.81 -23.35 -18.52
CA GLU A 216 12.61 -23.51 -19.75
C GLU A 216 13.79 -22.52 -19.78
N MET A 217 13.63 -21.29 -19.30
CA MET A 217 14.73 -20.33 -19.16
C MET A 217 15.79 -20.82 -18.16
N VAL A 218 15.41 -21.47 -17.07
CA VAL A 218 16.35 -22.10 -16.14
C VAL A 218 17.05 -23.28 -16.79
N LYS A 219 16.35 -24.15 -17.51
CA LYS A 219 16.95 -25.31 -18.20
C LYS A 219 17.93 -24.90 -19.29
N SER A 220 17.64 -23.81 -20.00
CA SER A 220 18.54 -23.28 -21.04
C SER A 220 19.74 -22.53 -20.49
N GLY A 221 19.77 -22.25 -19.19
CA GLY A 221 20.83 -21.46 -18.55
C GLY A 221 20.66 -19.95 -18.73
N GLU A 222 19.52 -19.50 -19.23
CA GLU A 222 19.19 -18.06 -19.35
C GLU A 222 18.93 -17.42 -17.99
N LEU A 223 18.34 -18.19 -17.05
CA LEU A 223 18.13 -17.80 -15.66
C LEU A 223 18.94 -18.66 -14.70
N SER A 224 19.43 -18.02 -13.64
CA SER A 224 20.11 -18.72 -12.55
C SER A 224 19.08 -19.36 -11.61
N PRO A 225 19.17 -20.69 -11.34
CA PRO A 225 18.23 -21.34 -10.42
C PRO A 225 18.56 -21.02 -8.94
N PRO A 226 17.58 -21.17 -8.05
CA PRO A 226 16.16 -21.36 -8.32
C PRO A 226 15.39 -20.05 -8.46
N VAL A 227 14.29 -20.11 -9.18
CA VAL A 227 13.26 -19.07 -9.18
C VAL A 227 12.05 -19.56 -8.40
N VAL A 228 11.68 -18.88 -7.32
CA VAL A 228 10.53 -19.25 -6.48
C VAL A 228 9.30 -18.48 -6.91
N ILE A 229 8.23 -19.20 -7.20
CA ILE A 229 6.93 -18.63 -7.54
C ILE A 229 6.02 -18.67 -6.31
N GLY A 230 5.45 -17.52 -5.96
CA GLY A 230 4.50 -17.38 -4.87
C GLY A 230 3.10 -16.96 -5.36
N ARG A 231 2.11 -17.16 -4.50
CA ARG A 231 0.76 -16.62 -4.69
C ARG A 231 0.25 -16.04 -3.38
N ASP A 232 -0.65 -15.07 -3.49
CA ASP A 232 -1.41 -14.57 -2.34
C ASP A 232 -2.59 -15.51 -2.06
N HIS A 233 -2.98 -15.59 -0.81
CA HIS A 233 -4.11 -16.36 -0.32
C HIS A 233 -5.34 -15.47 -0.16
#